data_30c570a6580151c71accf8cbd559bf4a
#
_entry.id   30c570a6580151c71accf8cbd559bf4a
#
_cell.length_a   1.000
_cell.length_b   1.000
_cell.length_c   1.000
_cell.angle_alpha   90.00
_cell.angle_beta   90.00
_cell.angle_gamma   90.00
#
_symmetry.space_group_name_H-M   'P 1'
#
loop_
_entity.id
_entity.type
_entity.pdbx_description
1 polymer ?
#
loop_
_entity_poly.entity_id
_entity_poly.type
_entity_poly.pdbx_seq_one_letter_code
_entity_poly.pdbx_strand_id
1 'polypeptide(L)'
;RHIGFLMILMQRLVTSSTAAIRTTLEKRQALLEAPQPQGNLFENTSPDEWADLDGQSQVDLAVQASGWELEKSEVETLLALARETEGSGTDAKAEALLELIYKLQQEENDPALKVLIFTEFVPTQAMLAHYLESRGFSVATLNGSMDLDARSRAQQVFPKDVRVLISTDAGGEGLNLQFCHVIVNFDMPWNPMR
;
A
#
# COMPACT_ATOMS: atom_id res chain seq x y z
N ARG A 1 -17.90 -1.14 -18.57
CA ARG A 1 -18.02 -0.88 -17.11
C ARG A 1 -16.70 -1.18 -16.37
N HIS A 2 -15.97 -2.25 -16.71
CA HIS A 2 -14.71 -2.63 -16.02
C HIS A 2 -13.55 -1.64 -16.20
N ILE A 3 -13.46 -0.96 -17.34
CA ILE A 3 -12.41 0.06 -17.62
C ILE A 3 -12.44 1.19 -16.57
N GLY A 4 -13.61 1.63 -16.14
CA GLY A 4 -13.73 2.68 -15.12
C GLY A 4 -13.12 2.28 -13.79
N PHE A 5 -13.35 1.05 -13.33
CA PHE A 5 -12.75 0.55 -12.07
C PHE A 5 -11.23 0.43 -12.17
N LEU A 6 -10.73 -0.04 -13.30
CA LEU A 6 -9.31 -0.15 -13.54
C LEU A 6 -8.61 1.22 -13.53
N MET A 7 -9.22 2.22 -14.17
CA MET A 7 -8.70 3.60 -14.16
C MET A 7 -8.66 4.17 -12.73
N ILE A 8 -9.71 3.95 -11.94
CA ILE A 8 -9.74 4.38 -10.54
C ILE A 8 -8.65 3.70 -9.73
N LEU A 9 -8.47 2.38 -9.89
CA LEU A 9 -7.41 1.64 -9.21
C LEU A 9 -6.03 2.18 -9.60
N MET A 10 -5.79 2.44 -10.90
CA MET A 10 -4.53 3.02 -11.36
C MET A 10 -4.28 4.41 -10.76
N GLN A 11 -5.30 5.26 -10.68
CA GLN A 11 -5.20 6.57 -10.03
C GLN A 11 -4.83 6.42 -8.56
N ARG A 12 -5.45 5.50 -7.84
CA ARG A 12 -5.13 5.23 -6.42
C ARG A 12 -3.69 4.75 -6.25
N LEU A 13 -3.22 3.85 -7.11
CA LEU A 13 -1.83 3.37 -7.08
C LEU A 13 -0.83 4.52 -7.28
N VAL A 14 -1.03 5.35 -8.30
CA VAL A 14 -0.15 6.50 -8.60
C VAL A 14 -0.18 7.52 -7.47
N THR A 15 -1.34 7.78 -6.86
CA THR A 15 -1.46 8.74 -5.74
C THR A 15 -0.99 8.16 -4.41
N SER A 16 -0.90 6.85 -4.28
CA SER A 16 -0.32 6.19 -3.10
C SER A 16 1.20 6.31 -3.11
N SER A 17 1.86 5.67 -4.07
CA SER A 17 3.32 5.78 -4.26
C SER A 17 3.77 5.29 -5.63
N THR A 18 4.95 5.75 -6.05
CA THR A 18 5.60 5.22 -7.27
C THR A 18 5.92 3.72 -7.12
N ALA A 19 6.26 3.25 -5.92
CA ALA A 19 6.48 1.83 -5.63
C ALA A 19 5.22 0.99 -5.87
N ALA A 20 4.02 1.49 -5.54
CA ALA A 20 2.77 0.77 -5.75
C ALA A 20 2.47 0.56 -7.23
N ILE A 21 2.54 1.62 -8.06
CA ILE A 21 2.30 1.49 -9.49
C ILE A 21 3.38 0.66 -10.19
N ARG A 22 4.67 0.86 -9.86
CA ARG A 22 5.78 0.07 -10.41
C ARG A 22 5.59 -1.42 -10.15
N THR A 23 5.37 -1.81 -8.90
CA THR A 23 5.19 -3.22 -8.52
C THR A 23 3.99 -3.86 -9.23
N THR A 24 2.91 -3.10 -9.40
CA THR A 24 1.71 -3.57 -10.13
C THR A 24 2.02 -3.79 -11.62
N LEU A 25 2.73 -2.87 -12.25
CA LEU A 25 3.15 -3.00 -13.65
C LEU A 25 4.16 -4.16 -13.85
N GLU A 26 5.08 -4.38 -12.91
CA GLU A 26 6.01 -5.52 -12.93
C GLU A 26 5.27 -6.87 -12.87
N LYS A 27 4.31 -6.99 -11.96
CA LYS A 27 3.44 -8.18 -11.90
C LYS A 27 2.68 -8.40 -13.20
N ARG A 28 2.16 -7.33 -13.79
CA ARG A 28 1.42 -7.40 -15.07
C ARG A 28 2.34 -7.81 -16.22
N GLN A 29 3.52 -7.22 -16.31
CA GLN A 29 4.51 -7.59 -17.33
C GLN A 29 4.86 -9.09 -17.25
N ALA A 30 5.13 -9.60 -16.06
CA ALA A 30 5.43 -11.00 -15.84
C ALA A 30 4.31 -11.94 -16.31
N LEU A 31 3.05 -11.55 -16.11
CA LEU A 31 1.89 -12.30 -16.58
C LEU A 31 1.72 -12.23 -18.10
N LEU A 32 2.04 -11.10 -18.74
CA LEU A 32 2.01 -10.98 -20.21
C LEU A 32 3.12 -11.81 -20.90
N GLU A 33 4.19 -12.10 -20.19
CA GLU A 33 5.30 -12.94 -20.67
C GLU A 33 5.08 -14.44 -20.43
N ALA A 34 4.20 -14.81 -19.48
CA ALA A 34 3.89 -16.19 -19.19
C ALA A 34 2.84 -16.76 -20.16
N PRO A 35 2.94 -18.04 -20.55
CA PRO A 35 1.88 -18.69 -21.34
C PRO A 35 0.60 -18.77 -20.51
N GLN A 36 -0.46 -18.08 -20.96
CA GLN A 36 -1.71 -17.93 -20.22
C GLN A 36 -2.64 -19.15 -20.36
N PRO A 37 -3.23 -19.65 -19.25
CA PRO A 37 -4.54 -20.28 -19.31
C PRO A 37 -5.59 -19.17 -19.45
N GLN A 38 -6.34 -19.21 -20.55
CA GLN A 38 -7.42 -18.25 -20.83
C GLN A 38 -8.54 -18.40 -19.79
N GLY A 39 -8.71 -17.41 -18.94
CA GLY A 39 -9.85 -17.29 -18.02
C GLY A 39 -10.14 -15.82 -17.73
N ASN A 40 -11.38 -15.39 -18.00
CA ASN A 40 -11.85 -14.04 -17.70
C ASN A 40 -12.29 -13.98 -16.22
N LEU A 41 -11.40 -13.61 -15.32
CA LEU A 41 -11.74 -13.48 -13.88
C LEU A 41 -12.77 -12.37 -13.60
N PHE A 42 -12.83 -11.32 -14.43
CA PHE A 42 -13.81 -10.23 -14.26
C PHE A 42 -15.25 -10.60 -14.62
N GLU A 43 -15.48 -11.66 -15.37
CA GLU A 43 -16.85 -12.02 -15.76
C GLU A 43 -17.72 -12.43 -14.57
N ASN A 44 -17.11 -12.79 -13.44
CA ASN A 44 -17.80 -13.31 -12.26
C ASN A 44 -17.80 -12.35 -11.04
N THR A 45 -17.19 -11.17 -11.11
CA THR A 45 -17.13 -10.23 -9.98
C THR A 45 -18.10 -9.09 -10.19
N SER A 46 -19.09 -8.93 -9.32
CA SER A 46 -20.04 -7.82 -9.35
C SER A 46 -19.37 -6.50 -8.89
N PRO A 47 -19.93 -5.33 -9.27
CA PRO A 47 -19.44 -4.05 -8.79
C PRO A 47 -19.43 -3.91 -7.27
N ASP A 48 -20.39 -4.51 -6.59
CA ASP A 48 -20.51 -4.47 -5.12
C ASP A 48 -19.42 -5.35 -4.47
N GLU A 49 -19.18 -6.56 -4.99
CA GLU A 49 -18.09 -7.44 -4.54
C GLU A 49 -16.71 -6.78 -4.75
N TRP A 50 -16.52 -6.06 -5.86
CA TRP A 50 -15.29 -5.31 -6.09
C TRP A 50 -15.09 -4.19 -5.06
N ALA A 51 -16.15 -3.48 -4.70
CA ALA A 51 -16.09 -2.38 -3.74
C ALA A 51 -15.80 -2.86 -2.30
N ASP A 52 -16.13 -4.12 -1.99
CA ASP A 52 -15.89 -4.74 -0.68
C ASP A 52 -14.45 -5.24 -0.48
N LEU A 53 -13.67 -5.36 -1.56
CA LEU A 53 -12.28 -5.77 -1.51
C LEU A 53 -11.38 -4.64 -0.99
N ASP A 54 -10.36 -5.00 -0.22
CA ASP A 54 -9.28 -4.06 0.12
C ASP A 54 -8.43 -3.70 -1.12
N GLY A 55 -7.64 -2.62 -1.02
CA GLY A 55 -6.86 -2.11 -2.14
C GLY A 55 -5.89 -3.14 -2.73
N GLN A 56 -5.24 -3.95 -1.88
CA GLN A 56 -4.31 -4.98 -2.35
C GLN A 56 -5.03 -6.12 -3.08
N SER A 57 -6.15 -6.58 -2.57
CA SER A 57 -6.97 -7.61 -3.23
C SER A 57 -7.51 -7.14 -4.58
N GLN A 58 -7.90 -5.88 -4.70
CA GLN A 58 -8.28 -5.26 -5.98
C GLN A 58 -7.12 -5.27 -6.98
N VAL A 59 -5.89 -4.96 -6.55
CA VAL A 59 -4.69 -5.03 -7.40
C VAL A 59 -4.44 -6.45 -7.89
N ASP A 60 -4.46 -7.43 -6.98
CA ASP A 60 -4.14 -8.82 -7.32
C ASP A 60 -5.17 -9.41 -8.31
N LEU A 61 -6.45 -9.05 -8.18
CA LEU A 61 -7.47 -9.41 -9.16
C LEU A 61 -7.30 -8.66 -10.49
N ALA A 62 -7.04 -7.34 -10.46
CA ALA A 62 -6.86 -6.53 -11.67
C ALA A 62 -5.67 -7.00 -12.49
N VAL A 63 -4.56 -7.36 -11.85
CA VAL A 63 -3.35 -7.86 -12.52
C VAL A 63 -3.63 -9.17 -13.28
N GLN A 64 -4.50 -10.04 -12.74
CA GLN A 64 -4.84 -11.34 -13.35
C GLN A 64 -5.90 -11.22 -14.46
N ALA A 65 -6.62 -10.11 -14.52
CA ALA A 65 -7.74 -9.97 -15.45
C ALA A 65 -7.27 -9.90 -16.91
N SER A 66 -7.94 -10.67 -17.77
CA SER A 66 -7.84 -10.50 -19.20
C SER A 66 -8.65 -9.26 -19.61
N GLY A 67 -8.06 -8.33 -20.35
CA GLY A 67 -8.78 -7.13 -20.81
C GLY A 67 -8.12 -5.81 -20.41
N TRP A 68 -6.94 -5.83 -19.87
CA TRP A 68 -6.06 -4.71 -20.00
C TRP A 68 -5.75 -4.56 -21.48
N GLU A 69 -6.42 -3.63 -22.13
CA GLU A 69 -6.15 -3.27 -23.52
C GLU A 69 -4.79 -2.56 -23.70
N LEU A 70 -3.97 -2.55 -22.62
CA LEU A 70 -2.60 -2.07 -22.65
C LEU A 70 -1.75 -3.09 -23.39
N GLU A 71 -1.29 -2.72 -24.57
CA GLU A 71 -0.28 -3.48 -25.29
C GLU A 71 0.99 -3.64 -24.41
N LYS A 72 1.74 -4.70 -24.63
CA LYS A 72 3.00 -4.97 -23.89
C LYS A 72 3.94 -3.74 -23.90
N SER A 73 4.03 -3.05 -25.03
CA SER A 73 4.83 -1.84 -25.22
C SER A 73 4.41 -0.67 -24.30
N GLU A 74 3.12 -0.54 -23.98
CA GLU A 74 2.61 0.50 -23.09
C GLU A 74 2.97 0.18 -21.64
N VAL A 75 2.82 -1.08 -21.21
CA VAL A 75 3.26 -1.53 -19.88
C VAL A 75 4.76 -1.32 -19.70
N GLU A 76 5.58 -1.67 -20.69
CA GLU A 76 7.03 -1.46 -20.66
C GLU A 76 7.38 0.04 -20.56
N THR A 77 6.69 0.90 -21.30
CA THR A 77 6.89 2.35 -21.26
C THR A 77 6.55 2.93 -19.89
N LEU A 78 5.37 2.57 -19.35
CA LEU A 78 4.93 3.04 -18.03
C LEU A 78 5.85 2.54 -16.91
N LEU A 79 6.33 1.31 -17.01
CA LEU A 79 7.26 0.72 -16.06
C LEU A 79 8.64 1.44 -16.10
N ALA A 80 9.12 1.79 -17.29
CA ALA A 80 10.35 2.58 -17.43
C ALA A 80 10.22 3.95 -16.76
N LEU A 81 9.10 4.66 -16.98
CA LEU A 81 8.80 5.93 -16.34
C LEU A 81 8.68 5.82 -14.81
N ALA A 82 8.02 4.78 -14.31
CA ALA A 82 7.90 4.54 -12.88
C ALA A 82 9.28 4.31 -12.22
N ARG A 83 10.15 3.53 -12.86
CA ARG A 83 11.53 3.28 -12.39
C ARG A 83 12.40 4.54 -12.42
N GLU A 84 12.28 5.35 -13.47
CA GLU A 84 12.97 6.63 -13.57
C GLU A 84 12.52 7.58 -12.45
N THR A 85 11.21 7.68 -12.22
CA THR A 85 10.65 8.53 -11.15
C THR A 85 11.14 8.08 -9.77
N GLU A 86 11.11 6.78 -9.48
CA GLU A 86 11.60 6.23 -8.20
C GLU A 86 13.11 6.47 -8.02
N GLY A 87 13.89 6.42 -9.11
CA GLY A 87 15.33 6.69 -9.10
C GLY A 87 15.70 8.19 -9.04
N SER A 88 14.76 9.09 -9.32
CA SER A 88 15.01 10.53 -9.39
C SER A 88 15.05 11.24 -8.03
N GLY A 89 14.61 10.58 -6.97
CA GLY A 89 14.62 11.16 -5.62
C GLY A 89 13.68 10.44 -4.65
N THR A 90 13.56 11.01 -3.46
CA THR A 90 12.66 10.52 -2.43
C THR A 90 11.21 10.85 -2.79
N ASP A 91 10.29 9.97 -2.43
CA ASP A 91 8.85 10.21 -2.56
C ASP A 91 8.44 11.42 -1.68
N ALA A 92 7.93 12.48 -2.31
CA ALA A 92 7.58 13.74 -1.63
C ALA A 92 6.51 13.55 -0.54
N LYS A 93 5.62 12.59 -0.71
CA LYS A 93 4.59 12.26 0.28
C LYS A 93 5.21 11.56 1.49
N ALA A 94 6.25 10.72 1.29
CA ALA A 94 7.02 10.11 2.37
C ALA A 94 7.87 11.16 3.13
N GLU A 95 8.43 12.14 2.43
CA GLU A 95 9.12 13.26 3.07
C GLU A 95 8.18 14.09 3.94
N ALA A 96 7.01 14.45 3.41
CA ALA A 96 5.99 15.18 4.17
C ALA A 96 5.50 14.41 5.41
N LEU A 97 5.38 13.07 5.31
CA LEU A 97 5.07 12.21 6.45
C LEU A 97 6.16 12.29 7.53
N LEU A 98 7.43 12.23 7.14
CA LEU A 98 8.55 12.32 8.07
C LEU A 98 8.58 13.68 8.78
N GLU A 99 8.40 14.77 8.04
CA GLU A 99 8.29 16.11 8.60
C GLU A 99 7.14 16.23 9.61
N LEU A 100 5.97 15.66 9.28
CA LEU A 100 4.82 15.61 10.18
C LEU A 100 5.16 14.85 11.47
N ILE A 101 5.83 13.69 11.39
CA ILE A 101 6.22 12.92 12.57
C ILE A 101 7.16 13.76 13.46
N TYR A 102 8.19 14.39 12.91
CA TYR A 102 9.10 15.23 13.68
C TYR A 102 8.40 16.44 14.31
N LYS A 103 7.49 17.08 13.58
CA LYS A 103 6.69 18.17 14.09
C LYS A 103 5.85 17.74 15.30
N LEU A 104 5.14 16.61 15.20
CA LEU A 104 4.33 16.07 16.30
C LEU A 104 5.19 15.70 17.53
N GLN A 105 6.38 15.12 17.32
CA GLN A 105 7.31 14.84 18.41
C GLN A 105 7.76 16.10 19.17
N GLN A 106 7.96 17.20 18.44
CA GLN A 106 8.31 18.49 19.05
C GLN A 106 7.12 19.10 19.80
N GLU A 107 5.93 19.09 19.22
CA GLU A 107 4.72 19.64 19.82
C GLU A 107 4.32 18.92 21.12
N GLU A 108 4.46 17.60 21.13
CA GLU A 108 4.16 16.77 22.32
C GLU A 108 5.35 16.61 23.29
N ASN A 109 6.51 17.11 22.90
CA ASN A 109 7.78 16.93 23.63
C ASN A 109 8.05 15.45 23.95
N ASP A 110 7.69 14.57 23.03
CA ASP A 110 7.87 13.11 23.14
C ASP A 110 8.70 12.56 21.95
N PRO A 111 10.03 12.36 22.14
CA PRO A 111 10.87 11.78 21.10
C PRO A 111 10.56 10.29 20.83
N ALA A 112 9.82 9.63 21.71
CA ALA A 112 9.41 8.24 21.58
C ALA A 112 7.96 8.10 21.09
N LEU A 113 7.35 9.19 20.63
CA LEU A 113 5.98 9.24 20.13
C LEU A 113 5.69 8.05 19.20
N LYS A 114 4.61 7.34 19.49
CA LYS A 114 4.14 6.21 18.68
C LYS A 114 3.17 6.68 17.63
N VAL A 115 3.38 6.21 16.40
CA VAL A 115 2.59 6.57 15.24
C VAL A 115 2.05 5.33 14.54
N LEU A 116 0.75 5.31 14.27
CA LEU A 116 0.11 4.33 13.41
C LEU A 116 -0.13 4.97 12.04
N ILE A 117 0.33 4.30 11.00
CA ILE A 117 0.17 4.74 9.61
C ILE A 117 -0.69 3.73 8.87
N PHE A 118 -1.75 4.19 8.23
CA PHE A 118 -2.55 3.38 7.32
C PHE A 118 -2.22 3.69 5.86
N THR A 119 -2.09 2.64 5.07
CA THR A 119 -1.92 2.70 3.61
C THR A 119 -2.74 1.59 2.96
N GLU A 120 -3.15 1.77 1.71
CA GLU A 120 -3.95 0.74 1.02
C GLU A 120 -3.11 -0.40 0.44
N PHE A 121 -1.85 -0.12 0.05
CA PHE A 121 -1.07 -1.03 -0.77
C PHE A 121 0.19 -1.54 -0.05
N VAL A 122 0.40 -2.85 -0.13
CA VAL A 122 1.58 -3.51 0.47
C VAL A 122 2.91 -2.95 -0.08
N PRO A 123 3.07 -2.63 -1.39
CA PRO A 123 4.30 -2.00 -1.86
C PRO A 123 4.55 -0.61 -1.26
N THR A 124 3.51 0.19 -1.04
CA THR A 124 3.62 1.47 -0.33
C THR A 124 4.03 1.25 1.13
N GLN A 125 3.43 0.27 1.80
CA GLN A 125 3.82 -0.11 3.16
C GLN A 125 5.31 -0.47 3.24
N ALA A 126 5.81 -1.29 2.31
CA ALA A 126 7.20 -1.71 2.27
C ALA A 126 8.15 -0.52 2.00
N MET A 127 7.78 0.36 1.07
CA MET A 127 8.53 1.58 0.77
C MET A 127 8.63 2.48 2.00
N LEU A 128 7.52 2.74 2.69
CA LEU A 128 7.49 3.56 3.90
C LEU A 128 8.29 2.94 5.05
N ALA A 129 8.21 1.61 5.23
CA ALA A 129 8.99 0.92 6.25
C ALA A 129 10.49 1.12 6.01
N HIS A 130 10.95 0.84 4.80
CA HIS A 130 12.35 1.05 4.42
C HIS A 130 12.79 2.51 4.58
N TYR A 131 11.94 3.45 4.15
CA TYR A 131 12.22 4.88 4.25
C TYR A 131 12.39 5.35 5.70
N LEU A 132 11.50 4.95 6.61
CA LEU A 132 11.54 5.34 8.01
C LEU A 132 12.66 4.62 8.78
N GLU A 133 12.90 3.33 8.50
CA GLU A 133 14.02 2.57 9.07
C GLU A 133 15.37 3.19 8.72
N SER A 134 15.55 3.63 7.48
CA SER A 134 16.78 4.32 7.04
C SER A 134 17.04 5.63 7.79
N ARG A 135 16.04 6.17 8.47
CA ARG A 135 16.10 7.38 9.31
C ARG A 135 16.08 7.09 10.80
N GLY A 136 16.29 5.82 11.19
CA GLY A 136 16.46 5.39 12.57
C GLY A 136 15.14 5.17 13.34
N PHE A 137 14.01 5.07 12.66
CA PHE A 137 12.76 4.65 13.30
C PHE A 137 12.72 3.13 13.43
N SER A 138 12.23 2.63 14.56
CA SER A 138 11.84 1.23 14.68
C SER A 138 10.43 1.07 14.09
N VAL A 139 10.30 0.20 13.08
CA VAL A 139 9.08 0.01 12.31
C VAL A 139 8.58 -1.43 12.43
N ALA A 140 7.28 -1.61 12.54
CA ALA A 140 6.60 -2.89 12.30
C ALA A 140 5.56 -2.70 11.21
N THR A 141 5.28 -3.78 10.48
CA THR A 141 4.26 -3.79 9.43
C THR A 141 3.17 -4.79 9.75
N LEU A 142 1.95 -4.49 9.30
CA LEU A 142 0.78 -5.35 9.47
C LEU A 142 -0.08 -5.31 8.22
N ASN A 143 -0.31 -6.46 7.58
CA ASN A 143 -1.12 -6.55 6.37
C ASN A 143 -1.91 -7.87 6.32
N GLY A 144 -2.85 -7.96 5.39
CA GLY A 144 -3.76 -9.10 5.26
C GLY A 144 -3.08 -10.41 4.85
N SER A 145 -1.90 -10.38 4.23
CA SER A 145 -1.18 -11.59 3.80
C SER A 145 -0.35 -12.25 4.91
N MET A 146 -0.24 -11.59 6.07
CA MET A 146 0.52 -12.13 7.22
C MET A 146 -0.28 -13.24 7.91
N ASP A 147 0.42 -14.28 8.37
CA ASP A 147 -0.16 -15.30 9.23
C ASP A 147 -0.51 -14.75 10.63
N LEU A 148 -1.33 -15.51 11.37
CA LEU A 148 -1.82 -15.09 12.69
C LEU A 148 -0.68 -14.86 13.69
N ASP A 149 0.40 -15.65 13.62
CA ASP A 149 1.54 -15.53 14.52
C ASP A 149 2.36 -14.26 14.23
N ALA A 150 2.59 -13.95 12.95
CA ALA A 150 3.27 -12.72 12.54
C ALA A 150 2.45 -11.48 12.93
N ARG A 151 1.12 -11.51 12.73
CA ARG A 151 0.21 -10.43 13.16
C ARG A 151 0.25 -10.25 14.67
N SER A 152 0.17 -11.33 15.44
CA SER A 152 0.25 -11.30 16.89
C SER A 152 1.60 -10.72 17.37
N ARG A 153 2.72 -11.12 16.77
CA ARG A 153 4.03 -10.56 17.08
C ARG A 153 4.10 -9.07 16.82
N ALA A 154 3.65 -8.59 15.66
CA ALA A 154 3.64 -7.17 15.32
C ALA A 154 2.83 -6.36 16.35
N GLN A 155 1.68 -6.85 16.75
CA GLN A 155 0.83 -6.23 17.78
C GLN A 155 1.49 -6.20 19.16
N GLN A 156 2.25 -7.23 19.53
CA GLN A 156 2.94 -7.31 20.84
C GLN A 156 4.19 -6.45 20.93
N VAL A 157 4.92 -6.26 19.84
CA VAL A 157 6.15 -5.44 19.83
C VAL A 157 5.85 -3.95 19.69
N PHE A 158 4.76 -3.57 19.05
CA PHE A 158 4.42 -2.16 18.83
C PHE A 158 4.27 -1.36 20.13
N PRO A 159 3.60 -1.84 21.17
CA PRO A 159 3.53 -1.10 22.45
C PRO A 159 4.87 -0.87 23.14
N LYS A 160 5.85 -1.74 22.91
CA LYS A 160 7.12 -1.79 23.65
C LYS A 160 8.25 -1.13 22.85
N ASP A 161 8.67 -1.80 21.80
CA ASP A 161 9.96 -1.58 21.15
C ASP A 161 9.86 -0.83 19.81
N VAL A 162 8.65 -0.71 19.27
CA VAL A 162 8.41 -0.14 17.94
C VAL A 162 7.77 1.23 18.06
N ARG A 163 8.26 2.20 17.30
CA ARG A 163 7.73 3.57 17.28
C ARG A 163 6.67 3.76 16.21
N VAL A 164 6.82 3.09 15.08
CA VAL A 164 5.89 3.23 13.93
C VAL A 164 5.32 1.87 13.57
N LEU A 165 3.99 1.77 13.54
CA LEU A 165 3.28 0.64 12.95
C LEU A 165 2.66 1.09 11.63
N ILE A 166 2.98 0.41 10.54
CA ILE A 166 2.38 0.66 9.24
C ILE A 166 1.43 -0.50 8.93
N SER A 167 0.15 -0.19 8.78
CA SER A 167 -0.90 -1.19 8.55
C SER A 167 -1.60 -0.96 7.22
N THR A 168 -1.97 -2.04 6.53
CA THR A 168 -3.01 -1.97 5.50
C THR A 168 -4.39 -2.15 6.14
N ASP A 169 -5.46 -1.79 5.43
CA ASP A 169 -6.84 -1.91 5.93
C ASP A 169 -7.14 -3.31 6.47
N ALA A 170 -6.84 -4.35 5.70
CA ALA A 170 -7.01 -5.73 6.12
C ALA A 170 -6.14 -6.14 7.32
N GLY A 171 -4.99 -5.47 7.51
CA GLY A 171 -4.12 -5.65 8.67
C GLY A 171 -4.66 -5.01 9.94
N GLY A 172 -5.39 -3.90 9.81
CA GLY A 172 -5.85 -3.05 10.92
C GLY A 172 -7.04 -3.59 11.70
N GLU A 173 -7.74 -4.60 11.20
CA GLU A 173 -8.92 -5.15 11.85
C GLU A 173 -8.59 -5.81 13.20
N GLY A 174 -9.31 -5.39 14.26
CA GLY A 174 -9.16 -5.93 15.62
C GLY A 174 -7.94 -5.43 16.40
N LEU A 175 -7.27 -4.36 15.96
CA LEU A 175 -6.17 -3.75 16.71
C LEU A 175 -6.65 -3.07 18.00
N ASN A 176 -6.04 -3.40 19.12
CA ASN A 176 -6.18 -2.63 20.35
C ASN A 176 -5.07 -1.58 20.42
N LEU A 177 -5.43 -0.32 20.17
CA LEU A 177 -4.48 0.78 19.99
C LEU A 177 -4.60 1.88 21.07
N GLN A 178 -5.11 1.54 22.25
CA GLN A 178 -5.35 2.51 23.34
C GLN A 178 -4.08 3.27 23.78
N PHE A 179 -2.90 2.77 23.46
CA PHE A 179 -1.60 3.38 23.78
C PHE A 179 -1.04 4.26 22.66
N CYS A 180 -1.68 4.31 21.49
CA CYS A 180 -1.27 5.11 20.34
C CYS A 180 -2.38 6.09 19.97
N HIS A 181 -2.12 7.37 20.11
CA HIS A 181 -3.10 8.42 19.84
C HIS A 181 -2.87 9.15 18.51
N VAL A 182 -1.70 8.93 17.88
CA VAL A 182 -1.39 9.50 16.58
C VAL A 182 -1.67 8.49 15.49
N ILE A 183 -2.64 8.81 14.65
CA ILE A 183 -3.01 8.01 13.48
C ILE A 183 -2.87 8.86 12.23
N VAL A 184 -2.17 8.34 11.23
CA VAL A 184 -1.97 8.99 9.94
C VAL A 184 -2.53 8.10 8.83
N ASN A 185 -3.51 8.58 8.10
CA ASN A 185 -3.95 7.97 6.86
C ASN A 185 -3.05 8.46 5.73
N PHE A 186 -2.09 7.62 5.32
CA PHE A 186 -1.20 7.93 4.21
C PHE A 186 -1.94 7.94 2.88
N ASP A 187 -2.87 7.01 2.71
CA ASP A 187 -3.81 6.98 1.61
C ASP A 187 -5.21 7.33 2.10
N MET A 188 -5.97 8.04 1.26
CA MET A 188 -7.39 8.28 1.53
C MET A 188 -8.16 6.99 1.28
N PRO A 189 -8.86 6.44 2.29
CA PRO A 189 -9.64 5.23 2.08
C PRO A 189 -10.71 5.49 1.02
N TRP A 190 -10.82 4.59 0.05
CA TRP A 190 -11.83 4.66 -1.01
C TRP A 190 -13.25 4.60 -0.45
N ASN A 191 -13.45 3.79 0.58
CA ASN A 191 -14.73 3.64 1.26
C ASN A 191 -14.69 4.42 2.59
N PRO A 192 -15.42 5.56 2.72
CA PRO A 192 -15.41 6.37 3.93
C PRO A 192 -16.09 5.68 5.14
N MET A 193 -16.67 4.48 4.94
CA MET A 193 -17.32 3.67 5.98
C MET A 193 -16.36 2.64 6.62
N ARG A 194 -15.09 2.64 6.21
CA ARG A 194 -14.03 1.79 6.79
C ARG A 194 -13.13 2.58 7.73
#